data_a7d04cff7d8aee212343add04ef723f3
#
_entry.id   a7d04cff7d8aee212343add04ef723f3
#
_cell.length_a   1.000
_cell.length_b   1.000
_cell.length_c   1.000
_cell.angle_alpha   90.00
_cell.angle_beta   90.00
_cell.angle_gamma   90.00
#
_symmetry.space_group_name_H-M   'P 1'
#
loop_
_entity.id
_entity.type
_entity.pdbx_description
1 polymer ?
#
loop_
_entity_poly.entity_id
_entity_poly.type
_entity_poly.pdbx_seq_one_letter_code
_entity_poly.pdbx_strand_id
1 'polypeptide(L)'
;MKSKVISKIRCHSPNQKNTPILNYNYLYYIATREGVDLYPLDQELSQDMTGSSDNETYMRYIHERPRSNGLFGNIDTSDVNAVCRNMKNISKTHCIYRGILSLSEEDAQDLNYMDKAAWKDLLTLSLPEISSTLGIPATELQWVAAFHKEKGHPHVHYMLWSKNPKHVPTPYISIRQQHRCREILARRITANKRNELNILKTQSRDALLESSKKYTQTKSQKLADNICTQPSFQTLRKVNRDFLSSSSRELADLVTNLPKKGSIKYAYLPPEVKKQVDQIVQNMIGKEELKKEYDSFLNYHKEIASTYSPTQ
;
A
#
# COMPACT_ATOMS: atom_id res chain seq x y z
N MET A 1 -3.24 -4.69 11.53
CA MET A 1 -2.20 -5.72 11.32
C MET A 1 -0.95 -5.08 10.76
N LYS A 2 0.24 -5.36 11.30
CA LYS A 2 1.49 -4.82 10.73
C LYS A 2 1.94 -5.78 9.64
N SER A 3 1.80 -5.39 8.38
CA SER A 3 2.29 -6.16 7.24
C SER A 3 3.82 -6.33 7.36
N LYS A 4 4.28 -7.57 7.52
CA LYS A 4 5.71 -7.89 7.63
C LYS A 4 6.28 -8.17 6.25
N VAL A 5 6.73 -7.12 5.58
CA VAL A 5 7.52 -7.26 4.36
C VAL A 5 8.94 -7.66 4.74
N ILE A 6 9.32 -8.89 4.45
CA ILE A 6 10.70 -9.38 4.63
C ILE A 6 11.46 -9.13 3.32
N SER A 7 12.45 -8.26 3.36
CA SER A 7 13.34 -8.01 2.21
C SER A 7 14.79 -8.07 2.66
N LYS A 8 15.58 -8.87 1.94
CA LYS A 8 17.04 -8.96 2.12
C LYS A 8 17.70 -8.81 0.76
N ILE A 9 18.79 -8.05 0.69
CA ILE A 9 19.60 -7.89 -0.52
C ILE A 9 21.08 -7.98 -0.15
N ARG A 10 21.85 -8.70 -0.96
CA ARG A 10 23.31 -8.87 -0.79
C ARG A 10 24.02 -8.72 -2.12
N CYS A 11 25.20 -8.14 -2.11
CA CYS A 11 26.07 -8.05 -3.28
C CYS A 11 27.06 -9.22 -3.28
N HIS A 12 27.29 -9.80 -4.45
CA HIS A 12 28.27 -10.84 -4.74
C HIS A 12 29.28 -10.28 -5.75
N SER A 13 30.47 -9.96 -5.25
CA SER A 13 31.58 -9.41 -6.05
C SER A 13 32.23 -10.46 -6.95
N PRO A 14 32.67 -10.10 -8.16
CA PRO A 14 33.46 -10.99 -9.02
C PRO A 14 34.79 -11.42 -8.38
N ASN A 15 35.33 -10.62 -7.45
CA ASN A 15 36.57 -10.92 -6.76
C ASN A 15 36.44 -11.94 -5.61
N GLN A 16 35.21 -12.31 -5.24
CA GLN A 16 34.99 -13.35 -4.22
C GLN A 16 35.17 -14.74 -4.84
N LYS A 17 35.82 -15.64 -4.08
CA LYS A 17 36.08 -17.00 -4.50
C LYS A 17 34.78 -17.71 -4.93
N ASN A 18 34.79 -18.34 -6.09
CA ASN A 18 33.71 -19.15 -6.65
C ASN A 18 32.39 -18.38 -6.99
N THR A 19 32.37 -17.04 -6.96
CA THR A 19 31.16 -16.26 -7.28
C THR A 19 30.45 -16.68 -8.57
N PRO A 20 31.15 -16.94 -9.71
CA PRO A 20 30.49 -17.38 -10.93
C PRO A 20 29.72 -18.69 -10.79
N ILE A 21 30.29 -19.67 -10.10
CA ILE A 21 29.64 -20.98 -9.84
C ILE A 21 28.48 -20.82 -8.85
N LEU A 22 28.70 -20.06 -7.80
CA LEU A 22 27.66 -19.80 -6.79
C LEU A 22 26.46 -19.05 -7.38
N ASN A 23 26.67 -18.12 -8.31
CA ASN A 23 25.58 -17.42 -9.01
C ASN A 23 24.85 -18.32 -10.00
N TYR A 24 25.57 -19.16 -10.72
CA TYR A 24 25.01 -20.21 -11.59
C TYR A 24 24.09 -21.15 -10.79
N ASN A 25 24.62 -21.75 -9.74
CA ASN A 25 23.89 -22.71 -8.92
C ASN A 25 22.67 -22.07 -8.23
N TYR A 26 22.81 -20.85 -7.76
CA TYR A 26 21.70 -20.13 -7.13
C TYR A 26 20.58 -19.85 -8.15
N LEU A 27 20.92 -19.37 -9.33
CA LEU A 27 19.92 -19.09 -10.37
C LEU A 27 19.23 -20.38 -10.84
N TYR A 28 19.97 -21.45 -11.06
CA TYR A 28 19.41 -22.76 -11.42
C TYR A 28 18.47 -23.28 -10.31
N TYR A 29 18.90 -23.18 -9.06
CA TYR A 29 18.11 -23.60 -7.89
C TYR A 29 16.78 -22.84 -7.82
N ILE A 30 16.77 -21.50 -7.91
CA ILE A 30 15.53 -20.72 -7.81
C ILE A 30 14.61 -20.90 -9.04
N ALA A 31 15.15 -21.29 -10.18
CA ALA A 31 14.39 -21.55 -11.39
C ALA A 31 13.68 -22.90 -11.42
N THR A 32 14.21 -23.90 -10.66
CA THR A 32 13.82 -25.31 -10.79
C THR A 32 13.41 -26.00 -9.50
N ARG A 33 13.57 -25.32 -8.32
CA ARG A 33 13.21 -25.95 -7.04
C ARG A 33 11.70 -26.15 -6.94
N GLU A 34 11.30 -27.12 -6.12
CA GLU A 34 9.91 -27.35 -5.76
C GLU A 34 9.26 -26.06 -5.22
N GLY A 35 8.01 -25.78 -5.59
CA GLY A 35 7.28 -24.57 -5.22
C GLY A 35 7.49 -23.37 -6.15
N VAL A 36 8.40 -23.45 -7.15
CA VAL A 36 8.49 -22.39 -8.16
C VAL A 36 7.24 -22.36 -9.04
N ASP A 37 6.73 -21.18 -9.32
CA ASP A 37 5.58 -21.01 -10.19
C ASP A 37 6.01 -21.07 -11.65
N LEU A 38 5.66 -22.16 -12.34
CA LEU A 38 5.98 -22.42 -13.75
C LEU A 38 4.96 -21.84 -14.73
N TYR A 39 3.87 -21.24 -14.25
CA TYR A 39 2.85 -20.71 -15.16
C TYR A 39 3.40 -19.61 -16.05
N PRO A 40 3.09 -19.63 -17.36
CA PRO A 40 3.50 -18.56 -18.27
C PRO A 40 2.78 -17.26 -17.95
N LEU A 41 3.43 -16.12 -18.22
CA LEU A 41 2.89 -14.79 -17.99
C LEU A 41 2.01 -14.27 -19.13
N ASP A 42 2.03 -14.94 -20.30
CA ASP A 42 1.35 -14.46 -21.51
C ASP A 42 -0.13 -14.85 -21.50
N GLN A 43 -1.00 -13.85 -21.59
CA GLN A 43 -2.46 -14.00 -21.66
C GLN A 43 -2.95 -14.69 -22.93
N GLU A 44 -2.12 -14.80 -23.98
CA GLU A 44 -2.48 -15.47 -25.24
C GLU A 44 -2.79 -16.97 -25.07
N LEU A 45 -2.31 -17.58 -23.99
CA LEU A 45 -2.55 -18.99 -23.68
C LEU A 45 -3.93 -19.27 -23.07
N SER A 46 -4.62 -18.26 -22.58
CA SER A 46 -5.95 -18.42 -21.95
C SER A 46 -7.05 -18.61 -22.98
N GLN A 47 -6.86 -18.22 -24.24
CA GLN A 47 -7.88 -18.30 -25.30
C GLN A 47 -7.90 -19.66 -26.00
N ASP A 48 -6.77 -20.36 -26.09
CA ASP A 48 -6.71 -21.68 -26.73
C ASP A 48 -7.19 -22.85 -25.85
N MET A 49 -7.41 -22.61 -24.55
CA MET A 49 -7.67 -23.66 -23.57
C MET A 49 -9.13 -23.74 -23.04
N THR A 50 -10.05 -23.01 -23.63
CA THR A 50 -11.47 -23.05 -23.22
C THR A 50 -12.18 -24.40 -23.49
N GLY A 51 -11.47 -25.40 -23.97
CA GLY A 51 -12.01 -26.70 -24.34
C GLY A 51 -11.60 -27.92 -23.50
N SER A 52 -10.63 -27.84 -22.58
CA SER A 52 -10.23 -29.01 -21.79
C SER A 52 -10.42 -28.81 -20.30
N SER A 53 -11.30 -29.63 -19.73
CA SER A 53 -11.67 -29.63 -18.30
C SER A 53 -10.73 -30.46 -17.42
N ASP A 54 -9.57 -30.90 -17.93
CA ASP A 54 -8.67 -31.82 -17.24
C ASP A 54 -7.38 -31.12 -16.80
N ASN A 55 -7.27 -30.93 -15.47
CA ASN A 55 -6.08 -30.34 -14.82
C ASN A 55 -4.78 -31.12 -15.11
N GLU A 56 -4.85 -32.41 -15.35
CA GLU A 56 -3.69 -33.26 -15.59
C GLU A 56 -3.10 -33.04 -16.99
N THR A 57 -3.96 -32.86 -18.00
CA THR A 57 -3.59 -32.50 -19.36
C THR A 57 -2.98 -31.09 -19.40
N TYR A 58 -3.51 -30.14 -18.61
CA TYR A 58 -2.98 -28.78 -18.48
C TYR A 58 -1.60 -28.77 -17.83
N MET A 59 -1.41 -29.52 -16.76
CA MET A 59 -0.10 -29.64 -16.07
C MET A 59 0.95 -30.31 -16.96
N ARG A 60 0.59 -31.35 -17.71
CA ARG A 60 1.48 -31.99 -18.69
C ARG A 60 1.88 -31.03 -19.79
N TYR A 61 0.95 -30.26 -20.34
CA TYR A 61 1.18 -29.26 -21.36
C TYR A 61 2.13 -28.16 -20.91
N ILE A 62 2.03 -27.69 -19.66
CA ILE A 62 2.96 -26.72 -19.08
C ILE A 62 4.36 -27.31 -18.91
N HIS A 63 4.47 -28.57 -18.48
CA HIS A 63 5.74 -29.26 -18.28
C HIS A 63 6.48 -29.59 -19.58
N GLU A 64 5.75 -29.84 -20.66
CA GLU A 64 6.31 -30.22 -21.94
C GLU A 64 6.68 -29.02 -22.85
N ARG A 65 6.27 -27.80 -22.49
CA ARG A 65 6.64 -26.61 -23.28
C ARG A 65 8.06 -26.12 -22.98
N PRO A 66 8.92 -25.95 -24.01
CA PRO A 66 10.31 -25.46 -23.85
C PRO A 66 10.42 -24.05 -23.21
N ARG A 67 9.31 -23.29 -23.10
CA ARG A 67 9.25 -21.93 -22.55
C ARG A 67 8.66 -21.81 -21.14
N SER A 68 8.17 -22.91 -20.57
CA SER A 68 7.60 -22.92 -19.20
C SER A 68 8.72 -23.13 -18.18
N ASN A 69 9.33 -22.04 -17.75
CA ASN A 69 10.29 -22.08 -16.65
C ASN A 69 9.90 -21.05 -15.57
N GLY A 70 10.42 -21.22 -14.36
CA GLY A 70 10.10 -20.37 -13.21
C GLY A 70 10.63 -18.94 -13.32
N LEU A 71 11.49 -18.64 -14.31
CA LEU A 71 12.14 -17.34 -14.44
C LEU A 71 11.28 -16.31 -15.17
N PHE A 72 11.41 -15.07 -14.75
CA PHE A 72 10.90 -13.88 -15.42
C PHE A 72 11.87 -12.71 -15.19
N GLY A 73 11.84 -11.69 -16.04
CA GLY A 73 12.75 -10.57 -15.91
C GLY A 73 12.68 -9.61 -17.10
N ASN A 74 13.69 -8.75 -17.22
CA ASN A 74 13.88 -7.89 -18.39
C ASN A 74 14.95 -8.43 -19.37
N ILE A 75 15.35 -9.70 -19.21
CA ILE A 75 16.21 -10.45 -20.11
C ILE A 75 15.41 -11.61 -20.70
N ASP A 76 15.92 -12.21 -21.77
CA ASP A 76 15.32 -13.45 -22.30
C ASP A 76 15.50 -14.59 -21.28
N THR A 77 14.39 -15.15 -20.82
CA THR A 77 14.33 -16.24 -19.83
C THR A 77 13.81 -17.54 -20.43
N SER A 78 13.70 -17.67 -21.74
CA SER A 78 13.14 -18.84 -22.43
C SER A 78 13.93 -20.14 -22.21
N ASP A 79 15.25 -20.05 -22.05
CA ASP A 79 16.14 -21.19 -21.76
C ASP A 79 16.88 -20.97 -20.43
N VAL A 80 16.47 -21.66 -19.37
CA VAL A 80 17.08 -21.58 -18.05
C VAL A 80 18.58 -21.91 -18.07
N ASN A 81 18.98 -22.91 -18.86
CA ASN A 81 20.38 -23.31 -18.93
C ASN A 81 21.23 -22.22 -19.62
N ALA A 82 20.70 -21.57 -20.68
CA ALA A 82 21.35 -20.43 -21.31
C ALA A 82 21.49 -19.26 -20.36
N VAL A 83 20.42 -18.91 -19.63
CA VAL A 83 20.44 -17.82 -18.62
C VAL A 83 21.47 -18.13 -17.52
N CYS A 84 21.52 -19.37 -17.00
CA CYS A 84 22.48 -19.76 -15.99
C CYS A 84 23.93 -19.71 -16.50
N ARG A 85 24.19 -20.20 -17.73
CA ARG A 85 25.52 -20.08 -18.36
C ARG A 85 25.94 -18.62 -18.55
N ASN A 86 25.00 -17.77 -18.99
CA ASN A 86 25.25 -16.35 -19.13
C ASN A 86 25.54 -15.69 -17.77
N MET A 87 24.76 -16.01 -16.73
CA MET A 87 24.99 -15.54 -15.36
C MET A 87 26.37 -15.91 -14.85
N LYS A 88 26.84 -17.14 -15.10
CA LYS A 88 28.21 -17.58 -14.75
C LYS A 88 29.27 -16.69 -15.43
N ASN A 89 29.08 -16.34 -16.70
CA ASN A 89 30.02 -15.50 -17.44
C ASN A 89 30.01 -14.04 -16.97
N ILE A 90 28.84 -13.45 -16.80
CA ILE A 90 28.65 -12.09 -16.28
C ILE A 90 29.28 -11.97 -14.89
N SER A 91 29.10 -12.96 -14.05
CA SER A 91 29.64 -12.98 -12.67
C SER A 91 31.16 -12.98 -12.56
N LYS A 92 31.88 -13.14 -13.67
CA LYS A 92 33.36 -13.00 -13.70
C LYS A 92 33.80 -11.54 -13.62
N THR A 93 32.95 -10.61 -14.04
CA THR A 93 33.31 -9.19 -14.18
C THR A 93 32.33 -8.22 -13.51
N HIS A 94 31.09 -8.66 -13.23
CA HIS A 94 30.03 -7.82 -12.70
C HIS A 94 29.72 -8.16 -11.24
N CYS A 95 29.39 -7.14 -10.46
CA CYS A 95 28.74 -7.34 -9.16
C CYS A 95 27.28 -7.76 -9.38
N ILE A 96 26.89 -8.86 -8.76
CA ILE A 96 25.54 -9.40 -8.82
C ILE A 96 24.86 -9.19 -7.47
N TYR A 97 23.74 -8.50 -7.48
CA TYR A 97 22.90 -8.32 -6.28
C TYR A 97 21.83 -9.41 -6.27
N ARG A 98 21.79 -10.18 -5.17
CA ARG A 98 20.76 -11.18 -4.92
C ARG A 98 19.80 -10.66 -3.87
N GLY A 99 18.51 -10.70 -4.16
CA GLY A 99 17.48 -10.29 -3.23
C GLY A 99 16.44 -11.38 -3.04
N ILE A 100 15.80 -11.33 -1.90
CA ILE A 100 14.58 -12.07 -1.57
C ILE A 100 13.57 -11.11 -0.98
N LEU A 101 12.32 -11.27 -1.39
CA LEU A 101 11.18 -10.52 -0.90
C LEU A 101 10.07 -11.52 -0.58
N SER A 102 9.58 -11.50 0.66
CA SER A 102 8.56 -12.43 1.15
C SER A 102 7.47 -11.68 1.91
N LEU A 103 6.27 -12.20 1.79
CA LEU A 103 5.10 -11.82 2.60
C LEU A 103 4.61 -13.04 3.38
N SER A 104 3.85 -12.83 4.46
CA SER A 104 3.02 -13.88 5.01
C SER A 104 1.92 -14.24 4.00
N GLU A 105 1.38 -15.44 4.06
CA GLU A 105 0.28 -15.86 3.17
C GLU A 105 -0.95 -14.95 3.33
N GLU A 106 -1.26 -14.55 4.57
CA GLU A 106 -2.35 -13.64 4.90
C GLU A 106 -2.14 -12.25 4.24
N ASP A 107 -0.94 -11.67 4.40
CA ASP A 107 -0.61 -10.38 3.77
C ASP A 107 -0.60 -10.48 2.24
N ALA A 108 -0.11 -11.59 1.67
CA ALA A 108 -0.09 -11.80 0.23
C ALA A 108 -1.50 -11.90 -0.37
N GLN A 109 -2.43 -12.53 0.35
CA GLN A 109 -3.84 -12.58 -0.04
C GLN A 109 -4.49 -11.19 0.05
N ASP A 110 -4.33 -10.49 1.18
CA ASP A 110 -4.94 -9.16 1.41
C ASP A 110 -4.40 -8.09 0.44
N LEU A 111 -3.14 -8.21 0.03
CA LEU A 111 -2.47 -7.28 -0.89
C LEU A 111 -2.46 -7.73 -2.36
N ASN A 112 -3.09 -8.88 -2.69
CA ASN A 112 -3.16 -9.47 -4.03
C ASN A 112 -1.80 -9.86 -4.64
N TYR A 113 -0.92 -10.49 -3.83
CA TYR A 113 0.39 -11.01 -4.26
C TYR A 113 0.46 -12.55 -4.25
N MET A 114 -0.62 -13.23 -4.66
CA MET A 114 -0.68 -14.70 -4.73
C MET A 114 -0.29 -15.29 -6.08
N ASP A 115 -0.01 -14.44 -7.07
CA ASP A 115 0.36 -14.85 -8.43
C ASP A 115 1.66 -14.21 -8.91
N LYS A 116 2.30 -14.84 -9.92
CA LYS A 116 3.57 -14.42 -10.51
C LYS A 116 3.48 -13.04 -11.17
N ALA A 117 2.33 -12.70 -11.79
CA ALA A 117 2.15 -11.45 -12.50
C ALA A 117 2.27 -10.26 -11.55
N ALA A 118 1.61 -10.32 -10.37
CA ALA A 118 1.70 -9.26 -9.35
C ALA A 118 3.15 -9.04 -8.88
N TRP A 119 3.93 -10.10 -8.68
CA TRP A 119 5.35 -9.99 -8.31
C TRP A 119 6.21 -9.43 -9.44
N LYS A 120 5.93 -9.81 -10.71
CA LYS A 120 6.60 -9.24 -11.88
C LYS A 120 6.36 -7.74 -11.98
N ASP A 121 5.11 -7.30 -11.85
CA ASP A 121 4.75 -5.89 -11.90
C ASP A 121 5.42 -5.10 -10.78
N LEU A 122 5.38 -5.63 -9.55
CA LEU A 122 6.07 -5.04 -8.41
C LEU A 122 7.56 -4.84 -8.68
N LEU A 123 8.27 -5.88 -9.17
CA LEU A 123 9.70 -5.79 -9.43
C LEU A 123 10.01 -4.87 -10.61
N THR A 124 9.21 -4.93 -11.67
CA THR A 124 9.36 -4.03 -12.84
C THR A 124 9.28 -2.56 -12.44
N LEU A 125 8.36 -2.23 -11.53
CA LEU A 125 8.18 -0.86 -11.05
C LEU A 125 9.18 -0.45 -9.96
N SER A 126 9.70 -1.39 -9.17
CA SER A 126 10.53 -1.10 -8.00
C SER A 126 12.03 -1.18 -8.29
N LEU A 127 12.46 -2.12 -9.13
CA LEU A 127 13.89 -2.36 -9.37
C LEU A 127 14.63 -1.18 -10.02
N PRO A 128 14.04 -0.34 -10.89
CA PRO A 128 14.70 0.87 -11.37
C PRO A 128 15.07 1.86 -10.25
N GLU A 129 14.21 2.04 -9.25
CA GLU A 129 14.48 2.91 -8.09
C GLU A 129 15.51 2.26 -7.14
N ILE A 130 15.42 0.95 -6.95
CA ILE A 130 16.39 0.16 -6.19
C ILE A 130 17.76 0.21 -6.86
N SER A 131 17.83 -0.02 -8.18
CA SER A 131 19.09 0.03 -8.92
C SER A 131 19.79 1.37 -8.81
N SER A 132 19.04 2.47 -8.90
CA SER A 132 19.57 3.83 -8.69
C SER A 132 20.12 4.01 -7.28
N THR A 133 19.45 3.45 -6.25
CA THR A 133 19.94 3.46 -4.86
C THR A 133 21.25 2.68 -4.71
N LEU A 134 21.48 1.66 -5.54
CA LEU A 134 22.70 0.85 -5.54
C LEU A 134 23.79 1.38 -6.49
N GLY A 135 23.56 2.52 -7.16
CA GLY A 135 24.50 3.13 -8.08
C GLY A 135 24.46 2.55 -9.51
N ILE A 136 23.39 1.82 -9.86
CA ILE A 136 23.15 1.30 -11.22
C ILE A 136 22.14 2.22 -11.91
N PRO A 137 22.51 2.87 -13.04
CA PRO A 137 21.55 3.62 -13.85
C PRO A 137 20.38 2.72 -14.30
N ALA A 138 19.15 3.22 -14.26
CA ALA A 138 17.96 2.44 -14.62
C ALA A 138 18.02 1.91 -16.08
N THR A 139 18.66 2.64 -16.99
CA THR A 139 18.88 2.23 -18.39
C THR A 139 19.85 1.06 -18.56
N GLU A 140 20.69 0.84 -17.57
CA GLU A 140 21.69 -0.23 -17.52
C GLU A 140 21.24 -1.44 -16.69
N LEU A 141 20.11 -1.33 -16.02
CA LEU A 141 19.58 -2.37 -15.18
C LEU A 141 19.23 -3.62 -15.99
N GLN A 142 19.79 -4.75 -15.57
CA GLN A 142 19.32 -6.08 -15.94
C GLN A 142 18.91 -6.84 -14.69
N TRP A 143 17.87 -7.66 -14.83
CA TRP A 143 17.39 -8.45 -13.72
C TRP A 143 16.64 -9.71 -14.16
N VAL A 144 16.62 -10.69 -13.28
CA VAL A 144 15.88 -11.94 -13.42
C VAL A 144 15.35 -12.34 -12.05
N ALA A 145 14.17 -12.97 -12.02
CA ALA A 145 13.51 -13.38 -10.78
C ALA A 145 12.78 -14.71 -10.95
N ALA A 146 12.45 -15.33 -9.82
CA ALA A 146 11.59 -16.51 -9.75
C ALA A 146 10.63 -16.36 -8.57
N PHE A 147 9.34 -16.61 -8.80
CA PHE A 147 8.33 -16.61 -7.76
C PHE A 147 8.11 -18.02 -7.24
N HIS A 148 8.11 -18.16 -5.93
CA HIS A 148 7.87 -19.40 -5.22
C HIS A 148 6.56 -19.28 -4.42
N LYS A 149 5.57 -20.07 -4.85
CA LYS A 149 4.27 -20.18 -4.16
C LYS A 149 4.35 -21.18 -3.02
N GLU A 150 5.23 -20.91 -2.06
CA GLU A 150 5.39 -21.76 -0.90
C GLU A 150 4.29 -21.48 0.13
N LYS A 151 3.64 -22.54 0.62
CA LYS A 151 2.57 -22.43 1.61
C LYS A 151 3.05 -21.69 2.86
N GLY A 152 2.29 -20.69 3.29
CA GLY A 152 2.59 -19.85 4.44
C GLY A 152 3.51 -18.67 4.15
N HIS A 153 4.36 -18.73 3.11
CA HIS A 153 5.36 -17.69 2.82
C HIS A 153 5.62 -17.53 1.31
N PRO A 154 4.66 -17.03 0.53
CA PRO A 154 4.93 -16.71 -0.86
C PRO A 154 6.07 -15.68 -0.95
N HIS A 155 7.04 -15.94 -1.83
CA HIS A 155 8.23 -15.12 -1.93
C HIS A 155 8.80 -15.11 -3.33
N VAL A 156 9.52 -14.04 -3.66
CA VAL A 156 10.25 -13.91 -4.91
C VAL A 156 11.73 -13.78 -4.63
N HIS A 157 12.53 -14.57 -5.34
CA HIS A 157 13.96 -14.37 -5.45
C HIS A 157 14.25 -13.53 -6.68
N TYR A 158 15.17 -12.57 -6.58
CA TYR A 158 15.61 -11.79 -7.72
C TYR A 158 17.12 -11.58 -7.72
N MET A 159 17.66 -11.46 -8.92
CA MET A 159 19.04 -11.06 -9.14
C MET A 159 19.04 -9.84 -10.06
N LEU A 160 19.88 -8.86 -9.75
CA LEU A 160 20.02 -7.67 -10.58
C LEU A 160 21.50 -7.26 -10.73
N TRP A 161 21.82 -6.64 -11.85
CA TRP A 161 23.19 -6.18 -12.18
C TRP A 161 23.14 -5.05 -13.21
N SER A 162 24.25 -4.33 -13.37
CA SER A 162 24.43 -3.37 -14.46
C SER A 162 24.87 -4.07 -15.75
N LYS A 163 24.44 -3.62 -16.92
CA LYS A 163 25.03 -4.01 -18.21
C LYS A 163 26.51 -3.65 -18.29
N ASN A 164 26.90 -2.55 -17.67
CA ASN A 164 28.28 -2.08 -17.64
C ASN A 164 28.92 -2.38 -16.28
N PRO A 165 29.93 -3.24 -16.21
CA PRO A 165 30.59 -3.61 -14.95
C PRO A 165 31.25 -2.42 -14.23
N LYS A 166 31.56 -1.34 -14.94
CA LYS A 166 32.21 -0.15 -14.38
C LYS A 166 31.28 0.71 -13.54
N HIS A 167 29.96 0.57 -13.65
CA HIS A 167 28.98 1.38 -12.92
C HIS A 167 28.76 0.96 -11.46
N VAL A 168 29.30 -0.15 -11.04
CA VAL A 168 29.20 -0.61 -9.63
C VAL A 168 30.61 -0.69 -9.04
N PRO A 169 31.14 0.40 -8.52
CA PRO A 169 32.53 0.47 -8.06
C PRO A 169 32.80 -0.30 -6.77
N THR A 170 31.77 -0.54 -5.94
CA THR A 170 31.94 -1.23 -4.65
C THR A 170 30.88 -2.31 -4.45
N PRO A 171 31.27 -3.53 -4.05
CA PRO A 171 30.35 -4.63 -3.77
C PRO A 171 29.69 -4.53 -2.39
N TYR A 172 29.62 -3.34 -1.83
CA TYR A 172 29.10 -3.09 -0.49
C TYR A 172 27.75 -2.38 -0.55
N ILE A 173 26.78 -2.89 0.22
CA ILE A 173 25.51 -2.23 0.43
C ILE A 173 25.47 -1.71 1.86
N SER A 174 25.43 -0.39 2.03
CA SER A 174 25.31 0.23 3.34
C SER A 174 23.96 -0.08 3.99
N ILE A 175 23.88 -0.01 5.30
CA ILE A 175 22.63 -0.17 6.06
C ILE A 175 21.57 0.81 5.55
N ARG A 176 21.96 2.06 5.26
CA ARG A 176 21.05 3.08 4.71
C ARG A 176 20.46 2.67 3.35
N GLN A 177 21.27 2.12 2.46
CA GLN A 177 20.79 1.62 1.17
C GLN A 177 19.88 0.41 1.35
N GLN A 178 20.18 -0.52 2.27
CA GLN A 178 19.30 -1.64 2.58
C GLN A 178 17.93 -1.17 3.10
N HIS A 179 17.91 -0.19 4.01
CA HIS A 179 16.67 0.43 4.49
C HIS A 179 15.88 1.08 3.36
N ARG A 180 16.58 1.83 2.48
CA ARG A 180 15.92 2.47 1.33
C ARG A 180 15.33 1.47 0.35
N CYS A 181 16.03 0.39 0.03
CA CYS A 181 15.50 -0.68 -0.83
C CYS A 181 14.24 -1.32 -0.21
N ARG A 182 14.26 -1.57 1.10
CA ARG A 182 13.09 -2.12 1.82
C ARG A 182 11.91 -1.13 1.80
N GLU A 183 12.16 0.14 2.03
CA GLU A 183 11.15 1.20 1.99
C GLU A 183 10.47 1.30 0.62
N ILE A 184 11.26 1.24 -0.48
CA ILE A 184 10.74 1.26 -1.85
C ILE A 184 9.77 0.10 -2.07
N LEU A 185 10.17 -1.11 -1.71
CA LEU A 185 9.34 -2.31 -1.85
C LEU A 185 8.07 -2.24 -0.99
N ALA A 186 8.20 -1.90 0.29
CA ALA A 186 7.07 -1.79 1.19
C ALA A 186 6.04 -0.76 0.72
N ARG A 187 6.50 0.41 0.27
CA ARG A 187 5.66 1.47 -0.29
C ARG A 187 4.89 1.01 -1.53
N ARG A 188 5.53 0.27 -2.43
CA ARG A 188 4.90 -0.26 -3.65
C ARG A 188 3.89 -1.36 -3.35
N ILE A 189 4.26 -2.31 -2.51
CA ILE A 189 3.39 -3.43 -2.09
C ILE A 189 2.08 -2.90 -1.49
N THR A 190 2.16 -1.87 -0.64
CA THR A 190 0.99 -1.34 0.08
C THR A 190 0.25 -0.23 -0.69
N ALA A 191 0.72 0.17 -1.89
CA ALA A 191 0.19 1.33 -2.60
C ALA A 191 -1.30 1.22 -2.91
N ASN A 192 -1.76 0.08 -3.45
CA ASN A 192 -3.15 -0.14 -3.82
C ASN A 192 -4.05 -0.11 -2.59
N LYS A 193 -3.71 -0.85 -1.54
CA LYS A 193 -4.46 -0.87 -0.27
C LYS A 193 -4.56 0.52 0.35
N ARG A 194 -3.47 1.28 0.36
CA ARG A 194 -3.47 2.66 0.86
C ARG A 194 -4.36 3.59 0.04
N ASN A 195 -4.40 3.41 -1.28
CA ASN A 195 -5.28 4.20 -2.14
C ASN A 195 -6.75 3.88 -1.85
N GLU A 196 -7.12 2.60 -1.74
CA GLU A 196 -8.46 2.18 -1.34
C GLU A 196 -8.88 2.76 0.01
N LEU A 197 -8.01 2.62 1.02
CA LEU A 197 -8.26 3.18 2.35
C LEU A 197 -8.40 4.72 2.34
N ASN A 198 -7.62 5.41 1.51
CA ASN A 198 -7.74 6.86 1.36
C ASN A 198 -9.07 7.28 0.71
N ILE A 199 -9.56 6.49 -0.25
CA ILE A 199 -10.88 6.71 -0.87
C ILE A 199 -11.96 6.52 0.19
N LEU A 200 -11.95 5.39 0.91
CA LEU A 200 -12.92 5.09 1.96
C LEU A 200 -12.90 6.13 3.08
N LYS A 201 -11.71 6.55 3.52
CA LYS A 201 -11.56 7.64 4.50
C LYS A 201 -12.18 8.94 4.01
N THR A 202 -11.98 9.28 2.74
CA THR A 202 -12.54 10.51 2.13
C THR A 202 -14.06 10.43 2.07
N GLN A 203 -14.61 9.30 1.64
CA GLN A 203 -16.06 9.06 1.60
C GLN A 203 -16.68 9.15 3.00
N SER A 204 -16.07 8.51 4.01
CA SER A 204 -16.55 8.60 5.40
C SER A 204 -16.48 10.01 5.95
N ARG A 205 -15.44 10.78 5.61
CA ARG A 205 -15.35 12.21 5.97
C ARG A 205 -16.48 13.03 5.34
N ASP A 206 -16.74 12.82 4.06
CA ASP A 206 -17.75 13.58 3.32
C ASP A 206 -19.15 13.22 3.82
N ALA A 207 -19.43 11.94 4.09
CA ALA A 207 -20.67 11.50 4.72
C ALA A 207 -20.86 12.11 6.11
N LEU A 208 -19.81 12.14 6.95
CA LEU A 208 -19.83 12.76 8.27
C LEU A 208 -20.13 14.26 8.19
N LEU A 209 -19.52 14.98 7.23
CA LEU A 209 -19.77 16.41 7.03
C LEU A 209 -21.20 16.67 6.57
N GLU A 210 -21.74 15.87 5.67
CA GLU A 210 -23.12 15.99 5.21
C GLU A 210 -24.13 15.72 6.33
N SER A 211 -23.95 14.63 7.06
CA SER A 211 -24.77 14.26 8.23
C SER A 211 -24.72 15.35 9.30
N SER A 212 -23.54 15.92 9.56
CA SER A 212 -23.37 17.02 10.52
C SER A 212 -24.09 18.28 10.07
N LYS A 213 -24.04 18.64 8.79
CA LYS A 213 -24.79 19.77 8.23
C LYS A 213 -26.30 19.57 8.38
N LYS A 214 -26.80 18.40 7.99
CA LYS A 214 -28.22 18.04 8.09
C LYS A 214 -28.68 18.09 9.56
N TYR A 215 -27.91 17.53 10.48
CA TYR A 215 -28.20 17.59 11.92
C TYR A 215 -28.28 19.04 12.40
N THR A 216 -27.30 19.89 12.08
CA THR A 216 -27.27 21.29 12.49
C THR A 216 -28.44 22.08 11.89
N GLN A 217 -28.72 21.88 10.60
CA GLN A 217 -29.86 22.53 9.94
C GLN A 217 -31.20 22.16 10.57
N THR A 218 -31.43 20.86 10.83
CA THR A 218 -32.65 20.40 11.51
C THR A 218 -32.80 20.99 12.89
N LYS A 219 -31.71 21.13 13.66
CA LYS A 219 -31.75 21.73 15.00
C LYS A 219 -31.96 23.24 14.92
N SER A 220 -31.34 23.92 13.98
CA SER A 220 -31.52 25.36 13.76
C SER A 220 -32.94 25.69 13.27
N GLN A 221 -33.52 24.87 12.39
CA GLN A 221 -34.91 25.03 11.95
C GLN A 221 -35.89 24.87 13.12
N LYS A 222 -35.74 23.83 13.93
CA LYS A 222 -36.57 23.64 15.15
C LYS A 222 -36.44 24.81 16.11
N LEU A 223 -35.26 25.41 16.24
CA LEU A 223 -35.06 26.61 17.06
C LEU A 223 -35.80 27.80 16.46
N ALA A 224 -35.72 28.03 15.15
CA ALA A 224 -36.43 29.11 14.46
C ALA A 224 -37.95 28.96 14.57
N ASP A 225 -38.48 27.75 14.35
CA ASP A 225 -39.91 27.46 14.46
C ASP A 225 -40.43 27.74 15.85
N ASN A 226 -39.67 27.35 16.91
CA ASN A 226 -40.03 27.64 18.30
C ASN A 226 -40.01 29.14 18.63
N ILE A 227 -39.16 29.92 17.94
CA ILE A 227 -39.11 31.40 18.12
C ILE A 227 -40.29 32.07 17.41
N CYS A 228 -40.63 31.64 16.19
CA CYS A 228 -41.69 32.20 15.38
C CYS A 228 -43.09 31.93 15.90
N THR A 229 -43.29 30.88 16.71
CA THR A 229 -44.61 30.54 17.32
C THR A 229 -44.92 31.35 18.56
N GLN A 230 -44.04 32.26 19.00
CA GLN A 230 -44.27 33.09 20.22
C GLN A 230 -44.77 34.48 19.85
N PRO A 231 -45.85 35.01 20.48
CA PRO A 231 -46.56 36.21 20.04
C PRO A 231 -45.89 37.56 20.31
N SER A 232 -44.67 37.65 20.85
CA SER A 232 -44.02 38.95 21.01
C SER A 232 -42.49 38.89 21.01
N PHE A 233 -41.88 39.72 20.18
CA PHE A 233 -40.44 39.94 20.05
C PHE A 233 -39.72 40.38 21.34
N GLN A 234 -40.46 40.93 22.32
CA GLN A 234 -39.92 41.38 23.60
C GLN A 234 -39.63 40.22 24.54
N THR A 235 -40.12 39.02 24.24
CA THR A 235 -39.95 37.82 25.11
C THR A 235 -38.73 36.99 24.71
N LEU A 236 -37.96 37.36 23.69
CA LEU A 236 -36.73 36.67 23.30
C LEU A 236 -35.66 36.58 24.40
N ARG A 237 -35.70 37.46 25.38
CA ARG A 237 -34.89 37.38 26.61
C ARG A 237 -35.42 36.37 27.64
N LYS A 238 -36.64 35.91 27.49
CA LYS A 238 -37.31 34.93 28.34
C LYS A 238 -37.91 33.76 27.54
N VAL A 239 -37.32 33.37 26.44
CA VAL A 239 -37.66 32.08 25.80
C VAL A 239 -37.41 31.03 26.87
N ASN A 240 -38.52 30.38 27.24
CA ASN A 240 -38.48 29.36 28.27
C ASN A 240 -37.49 28.30 27.85
N ARG A 241 -36.22 28.37 28.33
CA ARG A 241 -35.10 27.50 27.98
C ARG A 241 -35.45 26.04 28.17
N ASP A 242 -36.50 25.78 28.95
CA ASP A 242 -36.97 24.44 29.29
C ASP A 242 -37.65 23.71 28.11
N PHE A 243 -38.17 24.46 27.13
CA PHE A 243 -38.75 23.87 25.92
C PHE A 243 -37.73 23.55 24.77
N LEU A 244 -36.52 24.09 24.86
CA LEU A 244 -35.49 23.82 23.88
C LEU A 244 -34.75 22.53 24.22
N SER A 245 -34.52 21.67 23.24
CA SER A 245 -33.62 20.55 23.42
C SER A 245 -32.24 21.06 23.85
N SER A 246 -31.48 20.27 24.60
CA SER A 246 -30.12 20.59 25.05
C SER A 246 -29.25 21.09 23.89
N SER A 247 -29.27 20.41 22.75
CA SER A 247 -28.50 20.77 21.55
C SER A 247 -28.93 22.10 20.92
N SER A 248 -30.22 22.46 21.00
CA SER A 248 -30.72 23.75 20.50
C SER A 248 -30.30 24.92 21.38
N ARG A 249 -30.23 24.70 22.69
CA ARG A 249 -29.68 25.66 23.66
C ARG A 249 -28.19 25.92 23.42
N GLU A 250 -27.40 24.89 23.29
CA GLU A 250 -25.96 24.98 23.02
C GLU A 250 -25.67 25.81 21.75
N LEU A 251 -26.45 25.60 20.67
CA LEU A 251 -26.33 26.38 19.44
C LEU A 251 -26.74 27.85 19.64
N ALA A 252 -27.81 28.12 20.37
CA ALA A 252 -28.25 29.49 20.67
C ALA A 252 -27.22 30.25 21.53
N ASP A 253 -26.66 29.60 22.54
CA ASP A 253 -25.59 30.16 23.39
C ASP A 253 -24.31 30.43 22.57
N LEU A 254 -23.93 29.51 21.65
CA LEU A 254 -22.80 29.72 20.74
C LEU A 254 -23.02 30.95 19.85
N VAL A 255 -24.17 31.08 19.20
CA VAL A 255 -24.50 32.24 18.32
C VAL A 255 -24.40 33.56 19.11
N THR A 256 -24.81 33.56 20.37
CA THR A 256 -24.74 34.75 21.23
C THR A 256 -23.29 35.13 21.55
N ASN A 257 -22.40 34.15 21.67
CA ASN A 257 -21.01 34.33 22.07
C ASN A 257 -20.06 34.51 20.88
N LEU A 258 -20.55 34.35 19.63
CA LEU A 258 -19.75 34.60 18.44
C LEU A 258 -19.28 36.07 18.35
N PRO A 259 -18.05 36.33 17.88
CA PRO A 259 -17.57 37.69 17.72
C PRO A 259 -18.42 38.46 16.70
N LYS A 260 -18.87 39.64 17.07
CA LYS A 260 -19.68 40.54 16.21
C LYS A 260 -18.89 41.13 15.05
N LYS A 261 -17.58 41.14 15.10
CA LYS A 261 -16.66 41.63 14.07
C LYS A 261 -15.50 40.64 13.88
N GLY A 262 -15.04 40.46 12.64
CA GLY A 262 -13.96 39.56 12.31
C GLY A 262 -14.41 38.23 11.72
N SER A 263 -13.49 37.28 11.61
CA SER A 263 -13.75 35.96 11.03
C SER A 263 -14.35 35.01 12.07
N ILE A 264 -15.42 34.32 11.68
CA ILE A 264 -16.06 33.26 12.49
C ILE A 264 -15.45 31.86 12.19
N LYS A 265 -14.36 31.77 11.40
CA LYS A 265 -13.66 30.50 11.21
C LYS A 265 -13.05 30.05 12.54
N TYR A 266 -13.16 28.74 12.84
CA TYR A 266 -12.72 28.15 14.10
C TYR A 266 -11.29 28.58 14.50
N ALA A 267 -10.34 28.65 13.54
CA ALA A 267 -8.95 29.06 13.80
C ALA A 267 -8.84 30.44 14.50
N TYR A 268 -9.77 31.35 14.22
CA TYR A 268 -9.76 32.74 14.69
C TYR A 268 -10.73 33.03 15.85
N LEU A 269 -11.47 32.01 16.31
CA LEU A 269 -12.39 32.19 17.44
C LEU A 269 -11.63 32.38 18.76
N PRO A 270 -12.19 33.13 19.71
CA PRO A 270 -11.67 33.22 21.06
C PRO A 270 -11.62 31.84 21.74
N PRO A 271 -10.68 31.61 22.68
CA PRO A 271 -10.53 30.30 23.35
C PRO A 271 -11.82 29.76 24.00
N GLU A 272 -12.63 30.63 24.61
CA GLU A 272 -13.88 30.24 25.26
C GLU A 272 -14.92 29.77 24.23
N VAL A 273 -15.00 30.46 23.11
CA VAL A 273 -15.91 30.09 21.99
C VAL A 273 -15.44 28.77 21.36
N LYS A 274 -14.13 28.55 21.21
CA LYS A 274 -13.57 27.27 20.76
C LYS A 274 -13.99 26.11 21.64
N LYS A 275 -13.91 26.27 22.98
CA LYS A 275 -14.35 25.25 23.92
C LYS A 275 -15.85 24.93 23.76
N GLN A 276 -16.68 25.93 23.52
CA GLN A 276 -18.12 25.72 23.25
C GLN A 276 -18.34 24.95 21.95
N VAL A 277 -17.62 25.31 20.88
CA VAL A 277 -17.68 24.58 19.62
C VAL A 277 -17.24 23.14 19.80
N ASP A 278 -16.11 22.91 20.50
CA ASP A 278 -15.58 21.57 20.76
C ASP A 278 -16.58 20.73 21.55
N GLN A 279 -17.25 21.33 22.57
CA GLN A 279 -18.27 20.63 23.34
C GLN A 279 -19.48 20.24 22.47
N ILE A 280 -19.96 21.15 21.63
CA ILE A 280 -21.05 20.87 20.69
C ILE A 280 -20.68 19.75 19.74
N VAL A 281 -19.46 19.77 19.18
CA VAL A 281 -18.95 18.73 18.28
C VAL A 281 -18.89 17.39 19.01
N GLN A 282 -18.37 17.33 20.23
CA GLN A 282 -18.35 16.11 21.03
C GLN A 282 -19.76 15.55 21.29
N ASN A 283 -20.70 16.41 21.67
CA ASN A 283 -22.09 16.02 21.85
C ASN A 283 -22.75 15.53 20.57
N MET A 284 -22.40 16.11 19.42
CA MET A 284 -22.89 15.69 18.12
C MET A 284 -22.33 14.30 17.73
N ILE A 285 -21.02 14.10 17.86
CA ILE A 285 -20.35 12.83 17.56
C ILE A 285 -20.86 11.70 18.46
N GLY A 286 -21.25 12.02 19.71
CA GLY A 286 -21.85 11.05 20.62
C GLY A 286 -23.25 10.55 20.20
N LYS A 287 -23.91 11.19 19.21
CA LYS A 287 -25.20 10.73 18.70
C LYS A 287 -25.02 9.55 17.74
N GLU A 288 -25.90 8.57 17.86
CA GLU A 288 -25.82 7.31 17.11
C GLU A 288 -25.71 7.50 15.58
N GLU A 289 -26.41 8.50 15.04
CA GLU A 289 -26.42 8.85 13.63
C GLU A 289 -25.04 9.30 13.09
N LEU A 290 -24.25 10.02 13.90
CA LEU A 290 -22.94 10.56 13.50
C LEU A 290 -21.78 9.69 13.97
N LYS A 291 -21.98 8.92 15.04
CA LYS A 291 -20.95 8.09 15.66
C LYS A 291 -20.41 7.04 14.70
N LYS A 292 -21.30 6.37 13.95
CA LYS A 292 -20.93 5.35 12.97
C LYS A 292 -19.96 5.89 11.90
N GLU A 293 -20.29 7.05 11.33
CA GLU A 293 -19.46 7.67 10.28
C GLU A 293 -18.12 8.16 10.86
N TYR A 294 -18.14 8.71 12.07
CA TYR A 294 -16.94 9.14 12.77
C TYR A 294 -16.00 7.97 13.11
N ASP A 295 -16.54 6.88 13.65
CA ASP A 295 -15.78 5.68 13.98
C ASP A 295 -15.19 5.04 12.70
N SER A 296 -15.93 5.01 11.60
CA SER A 296 -15.45 4.53 10.30
C SER A 296 -14.27 5.38 9.81
N PHE A 297 -14.40 6.71 9.84
CA PHE A 297 -13.33 7.63 9.47
C PHE A 297 -12.05 7.42 10.30
N LEU A 298 -12.20 7.27 11.63
CA LEU A 298 -11.07 7.03 12.53
C LEU A 298 -10.41 5.66 12.28
N ASN A 299 -11.20 4.63 12.01
CA ASN A 299 -10.69 3.30 11.72
C ASN A 299 -9.86 3.30 10.44
N TYR A 300 -10.35 3.88 9.34
CA TYR A 300 -9.55 4.02 8.11
C TYR A 300 -8.29 4.85 8.33
N HIS A 301 -8.37 5.92 9.12
CA HIS A 301 -7.17 6.71 9.44
C HIS A 301 -6.12 5.90 10.21
N LYS A 302 -6.53 5.10 11.20
CA LYS A 302 -5.65 4.20 11.97
C LYS A 302 -5.05 3.10 11.09
N GLU A 303 -5.85 2.52 10.20
CA GLU A 303 -5.42 1.46 9.29
C GLU A 303 -4.38 1.98 8.31
N ILE A 304 -4.56 3.16 7.72
CA ILE A 304 -3.56 3.82 6.87
C ILE A 304 -2.25 4.04 7.65
N ALA A 305 -2.32 4.50 8.89
CA ALA A 305 -1.14 4.72 9.72
C ALA A 305 -0.42 3.39 10.06
N SER A 306 -1.16 2.30 10.26
CA SER A 306 -0.59 0.99 10.57
C SER A 306 0.07 0.30 9.36
N THR A 307 -0.42 0.58 8.13
CA THR A 307 0.14 0.02 6.90
C THR A 307 1.56 0.50 6.61
N TYR A 308 2.01 1.58 7.25
CA TYR A 308 3.30 2.24 6.97
C TYR A 308 4.22 2.33 8.18
N SER A 309 4.03 1.54 9.21
CA SER A 309 4.99 1.56 10.32
C SER A 309 6.25 0.76 9.90
N PRO A 310 7.40 1.41 9.63
CA PRO A 310 8.65 0.66 9.48
C PRO A 310 8.89 -0.04 10.82
N THR A 311 8.94 -1.35 10.81
CA THR A 311 9.41 -2.10 11.97
C THR A 311 10.85 -1.69 12.24
N GLN A 312 11.10 -1.14 13.40
CA GLN A 312 12.42 -0.95 13.99
C GLN A 312 13.23 -2.24 13.96
#